data_b4cb93fc2a9edab49af718ed166b7e99
#
_entry.id   b4cb93fc2a9edab49af718ed166b7e99
#
_cell.length_a   1.000
_cell.length_b   1.000
_cell.length_c   1.000
_cell.angle_alpha   90.00
_cell.angle_beta   90.00
_cell.angle_gamma   90.00
#
_symmetry.space_group_name_H-M   'P 1'
#
loop_
_entity.id
_entity.type
_entity.pdbx_description
1 polymer ?
#
loop_
_entity_poly.entity_id
_entity_poly.type
_entity_poly.pdbx_seq_one_letter_code
_entity_poly.pdbx_strand_id
1 'polypeptide(L)'
;MIDKISCVISCYNEKKNIPKLLNFIKRLNLEKKINFIIVNNGSTDNSTFIMRAFAKRYKNINFINLRKSTGWGAGIVHGLKLTRTRIVGWTHGDLEYQMDDLKKVLKVINSKSIFYNNKKNFFIKGSRVNRPLGKKLISKAMSLACSTILGKRLVEINAQPFFFHKKEFNNWKKIPKDLSLDLFAYEKVQRKNYVSTRIDVEQRGRIHGVSSWNNGFLSKFYLIMAFLKRAVIILLCRYS
;
A
#
# COMPACT_ATOMS: atom_id res chain seq x y z
N MET A 1 -12.02 23.01 -2.93
CA MET A 1 -10.65 22.78 -2.39
C MET A 1 -10.49 21.29 -2.14
N ILE A 2 -9.43 20.68 -2.67
CA ILE A 2 -9.21 19.23 -2.53
C ILE A 2 -8.79 18.97 -1.10
N ASP A 3 -9.50 18.06 -0.44
CA ASP A 3 -9.13 17.59 0.88
C ASP A 3 -7.75 16.93 0.81
N LYS A 4 -6.90 17.20 1.80
CA LYS A 4 -5.63 16.47 1.93
C LYS A 4 -5.90 14.96 1.96
N ILE A 5 -4.98 14.19 1.38
CA ILE A 5 -4.97 12.73 1.51
C ILE A 5 -3.88 12.29 2.49
N SER A 6 -3.98 11.08 3.04
CA SER A 6 -2.91 10.50 3.85
C SER A 6 -2.31 9.28 3.15
N CYS A 7 -0.97 9.24 3.10
CA CYS A 7 -0.21 8.12 2.56
C CYS A 7 0.61 7.48 3.68
N VAL A 8 0.35 6.22 3.97
CA VAL A 8 1.10 5.42 4.95
C VAL A 8 2.26 4.71 4.26
N ILE A 9 3.43 4.76 4.86
CA ILE A 9 4.64 4.07 4.39
C ILE A 9 5.22 3.28 5.56
N SER A 10 5.15 1.94 5.49
CA SER A 10 5.74 1.06 6.50
C SER A 10 7.14 0.68 6.10
N CYS A 11 8.12 0.92 6.99
CA CYS A 11 9.53 0.65 6.79
C CYS A 11 10.05 -0.32 7.84
N TYR A 12 10.89 -1.26 7.45
CA TYR A 12 11.59 -2.19 8.33
C TYR A 12 13.01 -2.43 7.83
N ASN A 13 14.01 -2.04 8.62
CA ASN A 13 15.43 -2.16 8.28
C ASN A 13 15.80 -1.53 6.92
N GLU A 14 15.34 -0.29 6.71
CA GLU A 14 15.50 0.45 5.45
C GLU A 14 16.48 1.62 5.59
N LYS A 15 17.46 1.55 6.52
CA LYS A 15 18.44 2.62 6.82
C LYS A 15 19.01 3.28 5.56
N LYS A 16 19.37 2.47 4.54
CA LYS A 16 19.98 2.96 3.30
C LYS A 16 18.97 3.60 2.34
N ASN A 17 17.70 3.19 2.38
CA ASN A 17 16.64 3.68 1.49
C ASN A 17 15.93 4.91 2.06
N ILE A 18 15.81 5.03 3.38
CA ILE A 18 15.06 6.10 4.05
C ILE A 18 15.55 7.50 3.67
N PRO A 19 16.83 7.85 3.63
CA PRO A 19 17.25 9.18 3.22
C PRO A 19 16.80 9.54 1.81
N LYS A 20 16.84 8.58 0.88
CA LYS A 20 16.40 8.77 -0.50
C LYS A 20 14.87 8.92 -0.56
N LEU A 21 14.13 8.06 0.16
CA LEU A 21 12.67 8.13 0.27
C LEU A 21 12.22 9.52 0.75
N LEU A 22 12.83 10.00 1.82
CA LEU A 22 12.47 11.28 2.43
C LEU A 22 12.86 12.46 1.54
N ASN A 23 13.98 12.38 0.82
CA ASN A 23 14.34 13.36 -0.19
C ASN A 23 13.37 13.37 -1.38
N PHE A 24 12.88 12.20 -1.83
CA PHE A 24 11.83 12.14 -2.85
C PHE A 24 10.54 12.78 -2.34
N ILE A 25 10.09 12.47 -1.12
CA ILE A 25 8.90 13.09 -0.52
C ILE A 25 9.04 14.62 -0.48
N LYS A 26 10.21 15.14 -0.09
CA LYS A 26 10.50 16.58 -0.10
C LYS A 26 10.40 17.18 -1.51
N ARG A 27 11.02 16.52 -2.51
CA ARG A 27 11.02 17.00 -3.91
C ARG A 27 9.64 17.01 -4.54
N LEU A 28 8.70 16.17 -4.08
CA LEU A 28 7.34 16.17 -4.58
C LEU A 28 6.62 17.51 -4.36
N ASN A 29 7.02 18.27 -3.34
CA ASN A 29 6.41 19.55 -2.95
C ASN A 29 4.87 19.46 -2.81
N LEU A 30 4.41 18.38 -2.18
CA LEU A 30 2.99 18.07 -1.99
C LEU A 30 2.53 18.24 -0.54
N GLU A 31 3.20 19.08 0.23
CA GLU A 31 2.96 19.29 1.66
C GLU A 31 1.54 19.74 1.98
N LYS A 32 0.95 20.54 1.10
CA LYS A 32 -0.44 21.01 1.23
C LYS A 32 -1.47 19.96 0.80
N LYS A 33 -1.05 18.90 0.09
CA LYS A 33 -1.94 17.91 -0.54
C LYS A 33 -1.84 16.52 0.08
N ILE A 34 -0.67 16.14 0.61
CA ILE A 34 -0.43 14.81 1.18
C ILE A 34 0.16 14.92 2.58
N ASN A 35 -0.45 14.22 3.52
CA ASN A 35 0.13 13.90 4.82
C ASN A 35 0.78 12.52 4.74
N PHE A 36 2.08 12.45 4.98
CA PHE A 36 2.80 11.18 5.04
C PHE A 36 2.85 10.66 6.46
N ILE A 37 2.55 9.38 6.63
CA ILE A 37 2.68 8.68 7.90
C ILE A 37 3.72 7.59 7.72
N ILE A 38 4.91 7.83 8.21
CA ILE A 38 6.04 6.91 8.11
C ILE A 38 6.07 6.06 9.38
N VAL A 39 5.92 4.77 9.20
CA VAL A 39 5.88 3.81 10.29
C VAL A 39 7.20 3.04 10.32
N ASN A 40 7.99 3.24 11.37
CA ASN A 40 9.04 2.31 11.71
C ASN A 40 8.41 1.04 12.30
N ASN A 41 8.45 -0.04 11.56
CA ASN A 41 7.86 -1.31 11.96
C ASN A 41 8.85 -2.18 12.77
N GLY A 42 9.43 -1.61 13.82
CA GLY A 42 10.33 -2.32 14.72
C GLY A 42 11.72 -2.60 14.11
N SER A 43 12.27 -1.65 13.34
CA SER A 43 13.63 -1.78 12.79
C SER A 43 14.69 -1.93 13.88
N THR A 44 15.68 -2.76 13.62
CA THR A 44 16.85 -3.02 14.47
C THR A 44 18.09 -2.26 14.03
N ASP A 45 18.02 -1.56 12.89
CA ASP A 45 19.06 -0.67 12.36
C ASP A 45 18.80 0.80 12.75
N ASN A 46 19.60 1.73 12.27
CA ASN A 46 19.43 3.15 12.56
C ASN A 46 18.27 3.84 11.82
N SER A 47 17.35 3.10 11.19
CA SER A 47 16.18 3.64 10.49
C SER A 47 15.35 4.57 11.37
N THR A 48 15.17 4.19 12.64
CA THR A 48 14.36 4.95 13.61
C THR A 48 14.87 6.37 13.79
N PHE A 49 16.18 6.54 13.96
CA PHE A 49 16.80 7.85 14.18
C PHE A 49 16.57 8.77 12.98
N ILE A 50 16.82 8.26 11.77
CA ILE A 50 16.70 9.03 10.53
C ILE A 50 15.23 9.48 10.32
N MET A 51 14.28 8.57 10.46
CA MET A 51 12.85 8.88 10.29
C MET A 51 12.36 9.94 11.29
N ARG A 52 12.79 9.83 12.55
CA ARG A 52 12.42 10.78 13.61
C ARG A 52 12.97 12.18 13.34
N ALA A 53 14.21 12.28 12.91
CA ALA A 53 14.85 13.56 12.57
C ALA A 53 14.09 14.29 11.43
N PHE A 54 13.68 13.56 10.40
CA PHE A 54 12.91 14.14 9.30
C PHE A 54 11.49 14.55 9.72
N ALA A 55 10.79 13.73 10.52
CA ALA A 55 9.46 14.07 10.99
C ALA A 55 9.44 15.34 11.84
N LYS A 56 10.49 15.61 12.61
CA LYS A 56 10.64 16.87 13.35
C LYS A 56 10.78 18.09 12.42
N ARG A 57 11.37 17.91 11.24
CA ARG A 57 11.69 19.00 10.31
C ARG A 57 10.52 19.33 9.35
N TYR A 58 9.66 18.36 9.04
CA TYR A 58 8.61 18.51 8.01
C TYR A 58 7.22 18.28 8.60
N LYS A 59 6.39 19.32 8.63
CA LYS A 59 5.04 19.32 9.23
C LYS A 59 4.06 18.33 8.60
N ASN A 60 4.28 17.93 7.36
CA ASN A 60 3.44 16.97 6.66
C ASN A 60 3.93 15.52 6.78
N ILE A 61 4.97 15.27 7.58
CA ILE A 61 5.52 13.94 7.85
C ILE A 61 5.28 13.61 9.32
N ASN A 62 4.44 12.62 9.57
CA ASN A 62 4.20 12.05 10.88
C ASN A 62 5.01 10.76 11.02
N PHE A 63 5.64 10.56 12.15
CA PHE A 63 6.45 9.39 12.44
C PHE A 63 5.83 8.55 13.55
N ILE A 64 5.76 7.23 13.31
CA ILE A 64 5.32 6.24 14.28
C ILE A 64 6.47 5.26 14.51
N ASN A 65 6.76 4.97 15.76
CA ASN A 65 7.76 3.98 16.14
C ASN A 65 7.10 2.78 16.83
N LEU A 66 7.10 1.64 16.17
CA LEU A 66 6.69 0.38 16.76
C LEU A 66 7.91 -0.31 17.37
N ARG A 67 7.77 -0.85 18.59
CA ARG A 67 8.88 -1.49 19.31
C ARG A 67 9.33 -2.81 18.69
N LYS A 68 8.40 -3.54 18.07
CA LYS A 68 8.65 -4.84 17.44
C LYS A 68 7.98 -4.91 16.08
N SER A 69 8.60 -5.62 15.14
CA SER A 69 7.98 -5.94 13.87
C SER A 69 6.85 -6.95 14.09
N THR A 70 5.67 -6.59 13.64
CA THR A 70 4.47 -7.46 13.71
C THR A 70 3.94 -7.79 12.32
N GLY A 71 4.76 -7.57 11.29
CA GLY A 71 4.43 -7.79 9.88
C GLY A 71 4.14 -6.48 9.14
N TRP A 72 4.34 -6.49 7.83
CA TRP A 72 4.16 -5.31 6.99
C TRP A 72 2.75 -4.71 7.07
N GLY A 73 1.73 -5.56 6.97
CA GLY A 73 0.33 -5.14 7.06
C GLY A 73 -0.01 -4.51 8.41
N ALA A 74 0.57 -5.00 9.51
CA ALA A 74 0.38 -4.38 10.83
C ALA A 74 0.94 -2.96 10.87
N GLY A 75 2.12 -2.71 10.29
CA GLY A 75 2.67 -1.36 10.17
C GLY A 75 1.74 -0.42 9.40
N ILE A 76 1.18 -0.87 8.27
CA ILE A 76 0.19 -0.10 7.51
C ILE A 76 -1.05 0.18 8.35
N VAL A 77 -1.59 -0.81 9.04
CA VAL A 77 -2.79 -0.65 9.90
C VAL A 77 -2.55 0.36 11.02
N HIS A 78 -1.39 0.33 11.67
CA HIS A 78 -1.03 1.33 12.68
C HIS A 78 -0.99 2.74 12.09
N GLY A 79 -0.42 2.90 10.90
CA GLY A 79 -0.43 4.18 10.21
C GLY A 79 -1.84 4.65 9.85
N LEU A 80 -2.68 3.77 9.29
CA LEU A 80 -4.06 4.10 8.91
C LEU A 80 -4.92 4.56 10.09
N LYS A 81 -4.73 3.98 11.28
CA LYS A 81 -5.44 4.40 12.50
C LYS A 81 -5.20 5.87 12.85
N LEU A 82 -4.02 6.39 12.56
CA LEU A 82 -3.64 7.78 12.88
C LEU A 82 -3.97 8.77 11.75
N THR A 83 -4.45 8.30 10.60
CA THR A 83 -4.90 9.22 9.55
C THR A 83 -6.14 9.99 9.97
N ARG A 84 -6.24 11.26 9.54
CA ARG A 84 -7.40 12.13 9.80
C ARG A 84 -8.10 12.60 8.53
N THR A 85 -7.60 12.21 7.36
CA THR A 85 -8.12 12.61 6.05
C THR A 85 -9.21 11.66 5.56
N ARG A 86 -10.08 12.13 4.68
CA ARG A 86 -11.17 11.31 4.08
C ARG A 86 -10.64 10.22 3.16
N ILE A 87 -9.54 10.52 2.44
CA ILE A 87 -8.90 9.58 1.53
C ILE A 87 -7.58 9.16 2.15
N VAL A 88 -7.39 7.86 2.25
CA VAL A 88 -6.20 7.25 2.85
C VAL A 88 -5.67 6.15 1.94
N GLY A 89 -4.39 5.87 2.07
CA GLY A 89 -3.77 4.80 1.31
C GLY A 89 -2.37 4.52 1.79
N TRP A 90 -1.68 3.68 1.05
CA TRP A 90 -0.28 3.31 1.33
C TRP A 90 0.53 3.06 0.07
N THR A 91 1.84 3.10 0.26
CA THR A 91 2.82 2.63 -0.71
C THR A 91 4.01 2.01 0.00
N HIS A 92 4.92 1.38 -0.74
CA HIS A 92 6.14 0.79 -0.18
C HIS A 92 7.20 1.85 0.12
N GLY A 93 8.01 1.61 1.17
CA GLY A 93 9.14 2.45 1.55
C GLY A 93 10.49 2.02 0.99
N ASP A 94 10.54 0.92 0.24
CA ASP A 94 11.74 0.29 -0.30
C ASP A 94 12.20 0.85 -1.66
N LEU A 95 11.50 1.88 -2.14
CA LEU A 95 11.76 2.57 -3.41
C LEU A 95 11.61 1.69 -4.66
N GLU A 96 10.95 0.53 -4.57
CA GLU A 96 10.56 -0.24 -5.75
C GLU A 96 9.52 0.51 -6.61
N TYR A 97 8.73 1.39 -5.99
CA TYR A 97 7.77 2.26 -6.65
C TYR A 97 8.23 3.72 -6.59
N GLN A 98 7.92 4.48 -7.63
CA GLN A 98 8.27 5.88 -7.68
C GLN A 98 7.31 6.70 -6.81
N MET A 99 7.86 7.59 -5.97
CA MET A 99 7.01 8.51 -5.20
C MET A 99 6.25 9.49 -6.10
N ASP A 100 6.72 9.74 -7.33
CA ASP A 100 6.02 10.54 -8.34
C ASP A 100 4.67 9.96 -8.76
N ASP A 101 4.44 8.66 -8.60
CA ASP A 101 3.13 8.04 -8.86
C ASP A 101 2.03 8.62 -7.95
N LEU A 102 2.39 9.22 -6.81
CA LEU A 102 1.44 9.95 -5.96
C LEU A 102 0.87 11.20 -6.64
N LYS A 103 1.59 11.79 -7.60
CA LYS A 103 1.05 12.89 -8.45
C LYS A 103 -0.09 12.37 -9.33
N LYS A 104 0.05 11.14 -9.86
CA LYS A 104 -1.02 10.48 -10.64
C LYS A 104 -2.25 10.21 -9.77
N VAL A 105 -2.06 9.76 -8.52
CA VAL A 105 -3.15 9.59 -7.54
C VAL A 105 -3.89 10.90 -7.33
N LEU A 106 -3.17 12.00 -7.09
CA LEU A 106 -3.79 13.32 -6.92
C LEU A 106 -4.53 13.78 -8.17
N LYS A 107 -3.97 13.55 -9.37
CA LYS A 107 -4.63 13.87 -10.64
C LYS A 107 -5.97 13.15 -10.78
N VAL A 108 -6.01 11.85 -10.41
CA VAL A 108 -7.25 11.06 -10.41
C VAL A 108 -8.26 11.61 -9.40
N ILE A 109 -7.84 11.88 -8.16
CA ILE A 109 -8.72 12.42 -7.11
C ILE A 109 -9.31 13.79 -7.54
N ASN A 110 -8.55 14.59 -8.28
CA ASN A 110 -8.93 15.92 -8.75
C ASN A 110 -9.74 15.92 -10.05
N SER A 111 -9.86 14.75 -10.70
CA SER A 111 -10.60 14.68 -11.96
C SER A 111 -12.09 14.91 -11.74
N LYS A 112 -12.73 15.68 -12.62
CA LYS A 112 -14.18 15.94 -12.59
C LYS A 112 -15.00 14.64 -12.53
N SER A 113 -14.54 13.56 -13.17
CA SER A 113 -15.24 12.27 -13.19
C SER A 113 -15.41 11.65 -11.79
N ILE A 114 -14.46 11.83 -10.88
CA ILE A 114 -14.60 11.39 -9.48
C ILE A 114 -15.41 12.40 -8.67
N PHE A 115 -15.31 13.69 -8.99
CA PHE A 115 -16.09 14.76 -8.35
C PHE A 115 -17.59 14.66 -8.68
N TYR A 116 -17.96 14.42 -9.93
CA TYR A 116 -19.36 14.25 -10.34
C TYR A 116 -19.99 12.97 -9.81
N ASN A 117 -19.19 11.93 -9.60
CA ASN A 117 -19.61 10.70 -8.93
C ASN A 117 -19.45 10.75 -7.40
N ASN A 118 -19.46 11.93 -6.78
CA ASN A 118 -19.27 12.15 -5.35
C ASN A 118 -20.20 11.36 -4.40
N LYS A 119 -21.22 10.71 -4.94
CA LYS A 119 -22.07 9.75 -4.23
C LYS A 119 -21.54 8.32 -4.28
N LYS A 120 -20.57 7.99 -5.16
CA LYS A 120 -20.01 6.64 -5.29
C LYS A 120 -18.64 6.57 -4.63
N ASN A 121 -18.46 5.55 -3.82
CA ASN A 121 -17.15 5.26 -3.25
C ASN A 121 -16.19 4.81 -4.35
N PHE A 122 -14.94 5.21 -4.26
CA PHE A 122 -13.90 4.84 -5.22
C PHE A 122 -12.67 4.27 -4.53
N PHE A 123 -11.86 3.57 -5.31
CA PHE A 123 -10.49 3.25 -4.93
C PHE A 123 -9.54 3.44 -6.12
N ILE A 124 -8.30 3.77 -5.81
CA ILE A 124 -7.21 3.95 -6.77
C ILE A 124 -6.15 2.90 -6.48
N LYS A 125 -5.71 2.18 -7.50
CA LYS A 125 -4.72 1.12 -7.36
C LYS A 125 -3.70 1.19 -8.49
N GLY A 126 -2.43 0.93 -8.16
CA GLY A 126 -1.38 0.76 -9.15
C GLY A 126 -1.67 -0.38 -10.11
N SER A 127 -1.21 -0.24 -11.35
CA SER A 127 -1.12 -1.27 -12.37
C SER A 127 0.31 -1.31 -12.87
N ARG A 128 1.03 -2.40 -12.59
CA ARG A 128 2.45 -2.49 -12.89
C ARG A 128 2.70 -2.71 -14.37
N VAL A 129 3.34 -1.74 -15.01
CA VAL A 129 3.79 -1.81 -16.42
C VAL A 129 5.28 -2.19 -16.50
N ASN A 130 5.74 -2.56 -17.67
CA ASN A 130 7.16 -2.82 -17.98
C ASN A 130 7.84 -3.85 -17.06
N ARG A 131 7.16 -4.96 -16.75
CA ARG A 131 7.68 -6.03 -15.89
C ARG A 131 8.24 -7.19 -16.71
N PRO A 132 9.32 -7.85 -16.22
CA PRO A 132 9.79 -9.10 -16.79
C PRO A 132 8.68 -10.15 -16.85
N LEU A 133 8.63 -10.91 -17.95
CA LEU A 133 7.55 -11.85 -18.26
C LEU A 133 7.31 -12.86 -17.12
N GLY A 134 8.37 -13.46 -16.58
CA GLY A 134 8.25 -14.44 -15.49
C GLY A 134 7.59 -13.85 -14.23
N LYS A 135 7.95 -12.62 -13.81
CA LYS A 135 7.30 -11.92 -12.68
C LYS A 135 5.84 -11.62 -12.97
N LYS A 136 5.52 -11.28 -14.22
CA LYS A 136 4.15 -11.00 -14.68
C LYS A 136 3.28 -12.26 -14.62
N LEU A 137 3.80 -13.41 -15.08
CA LEU A 137 3.10 -14.70 -15.07
C LEU A 137 2.77 -15.16 -13.63
N ILE A 138 3.75 -15.12 -12.72
CA ILE A 138 3.53 -15.49 -11.32
C ILE A 138 2.42 -14.62 -10.69
N SER A 139 2.46 -13.31 -10.91
CA SER A 139 1.44 -12.40 -10.38
C SER A 139 0.06 -12.64 -11.00
N LYS A 140 0.00 -12.98 -12.30
CA LYS A 140 -1.25 -13.34 -12.98
C LYS A 140 -1.82 -14.63 -12.42
N ALA A 141 -1.00 -15.69 -12.26
CA ALA A 141 -1.43 -16.96 -11.71
C ALA A 141 -2.00 -16.80 -10.29
N MET A 142 -1.29 -16.09 -9.41
CA MET A 142 -1.78 -15.77 -8.06
C MET A 142 -3.10 -14.98 -8.10
N SER A 143 -3.19 -13.97 -8.96
CA SER A 143 -4.41 -13.16 -9.09
C SER A 143 -5.59 -13.99 -9.61
N LEU A 144 -5.34 -14.90 -10.58
CA LEU A 144 -6.35 -15.80 -11.12
C LEU A 144 -6.85 -16.74 -10.02
N ALA A 145 -5.97 -17.42 -9.30
CA ALA A 145 -6.35 -18.33 -8.23
C ALA A 145 -7.16 -17.64 -7.11
N CYS A 146 -6.71 -16.45 -6.66
CA CYS A 146 -7.48 -15.67 -5.70
C CYS A 146 -8.84 -15.21 -6.26
N SER A 147 -8.90 -14.89 -7.56
CA SER A 147 -10.15 -14.47 -8.22
C SER A 147 -11.16 -15.61 -8.26
N THR A 148 -10.70 -16.83 -8.59
CA THR A 148 -11.55 -18.05 -8.62
C THR A 148 -12.10 -18.33 -7.22
N ILE A 149 -11.25 -18.35 -6.18
CA ILE A 149 -11.69 -18.60 -4.79
C ILE A 149 -12.72 -17.55 -4.34
N LEU A 150 -12.50 -16.29 -4.67
CA LEU A 150 -13.34 -15.19 -4.20
C LEU A 150 -14.53 -14.87 -5.11
N GLY A 151 -14.65 -15.54 -6.27
CA GLY A 151 -15.70 -15.29 -7.24
C GLY A 151 -15.70 -13.85 -7.80
N LYS A 152 -14.49 -13.22 -7.91
CA LYS A 152 -14.34 -11.82 -8.36
C LYS A 152 -13.03 -11.63 -9.10
N ARG A 153 -13.07 -10.85 -10.19
CA ARG A 153 -11.86 -10.52 -10.95
C ARG A 153 -10.91 -9.61 -10.17
N LEU A 154 -9.84 -10.17 -9.67
CA LEU A 154 -8.74 -9.46 -9.02
C LEU A 154 -7.53 -9.42 -9.95
N VAL A 155 -6.95 -8.25 -10.15
CA VAL A 155 -5.79 -8.06 -11.02
C VAL A 155 -4.76 -7.24 -10.28
N GLU A 156 -3.47 -7.59 -10.42
CA GLU A 156 -2.39 -6.82 -9.81
C GLU A 156 -2.58 -6.60 -8.30
N ILE A 157 -2.87 -7.68 -7.54
CA ILE A 157 -3.25 -7.63 -6.12
C ILE A 157 -2.26 -6.82 -5.28
N ASN A 158 -0.95 -7.00 -5.50
CA ASN A 158 0.12 -6.35 -4.72
C ASN A 158 0.67 -5.07 -5.37
N ALA A 159 0.00 -4.54 -6.40
CA ALA A 159 0.45 -3.30 -7.01
C ALA A 159 0.14 -2.09 -6.11
N GLN A 160 1.11 -1.23 -5.96
CA GLN A 160 1.03 0.00 -5.18
C GLN A 160 1.11 1.21 -6.13
N PRO A 161 0.64 2.40 -5.70
CA PRO A 161 -0.05 2.70 -4.44
C PRO A 161 -1.49 2.21 -4.41
N PHE A 162 -2.09 2.14 -3.21
CA PHE A 162 -3.48 1.81 -3.01
C PHE A 162 -4.16 2.87 -2.14
N PHE A 163 -5.21 3.53 -2.67
CA PHE A 163 -5.95 4.60 -1.98
C PHE A 163 -7.46 4.36 -2.04
N PHE A 164 -8.16 4.74 -0.95
CA PHE A 164 -9.61 4.54 -0.83
C PHE A 164 -10.18 5.46 0.27
N HIS A 165 -11.50 5.48 0.43
CA HIS A 165 -12.15 6.24 1.50
C HIS A 165 -11.90 5.64 2.88
N LYS A 166 -11.43 6.44 3.83
CA LYS A 166 -11.12 6.01 5.21
C LYS A 166 -12.29 5.31 5.92
N LYS A 167 -13.53 5.70 5.62
CA LYS A 167 -14.71 5.04 6.18
C LYS A 167 -14.72 3.53 5.99
N GLU A 168 -14.08 3.02 4.92
CA GLU A 168 -13.99 1.59 4.70
C GLU A 168 -13.07 0.92 5.71
N PHE A 169 -11.92 1.54 5.99
CA PHE A 169 -11.00 1.04 7.00
C PHE A 169 -11.65 0.93 8.38
N ASN A 170 -12.51 1.88 8.74
CA ASN A 170 -13.18 1.89 10.05
C ASN A 170 -14.10 0.67 10.25
N ASN A 171 -14.56 0.05 9.15
CA ASN A 171 -15.42 -1.13 9.16
C ASN A 171 -14.66 -2.47 9.09
N TRP A 172 -13.32 -2.42 8.97
CA TRP A 172 -12.55 -3.64 8.82
C TRP A 172 -12.36 -4.36 10.16
N LYS A 173 -12.64 -5.67 10.15
CA LYS A 173 -12.42 -6.58 11.27
C LYS A 173 -11.44 -7.67 10.86
N LYS A 174 -10.70 -8.26 11.81
CA LYS A 174 -9.74 -9.37 11.59
C LYS A 174 -8.72 -9.05 10.48
N ILE A 175 -8.15 -7.83 10.51
CA ILE A 175 -7.25 -7.31 9.48
C ILE A 175 -5.95 -8.11 9.46
N PRO A 176 -5.46 -8.55 8.29
CA PRO A 176 -4.18 -9.24 8.15
C PRO A 176 -3.00 -8.37 8.59
N LYS A 177 -2.00 -9.01 9.21
CA LYS A 177 -0.77 -8.33 9.64
C LYS A 177 0.37 -8.44 8.63
N ASP A 178 0.24 -9.29 7.63
CA ASP A 178 1.23 -9.61 6.59
C ASP A 178 0.89 -8.94 5.24
N LEU A 179 1.58 -9.33 4.17
CA LEU A 179 1.37 -8.83 2.82
C LEU A 179 -0.02 -9.14 2.24
N SER A 180 -0.75 -10.11 2.80
CA SER A 180 -2.11 -10.42 2.36
C SER A 180 -3.12 -9.33 2.71
N LEU A 181 -2.69 -8.26 3.42
CA LEU A 181 -3.46 -7.03 3.59
C LEU A 181 -3.89 -6.43 2.24
N ASP A 182 -3.03 -6.50 1.22
CA ASP A 182 -3.37 -5.98 -0.12
C ASP A 182 -4.57 -6.72 -0.74
N LEU A 183 -4.60 -8.04 -0.62
CA LEU A 183 -5.74 -8.85 -1.07
C LEU A 183 -6.99 -8.54 -0.26
N PHE A 184 -6.87 -8.50 1.06
CA PHE A 184 -7.97 -8.21 1.97
C PHE A 184 -8.61 -6.85 1.68
N ALA A 185 -7.80 -5.81 1.59
CA ALA A 185 -8.27 -4.45 1.33
C ALA A 185 -8.92 -4.33 -0.05
N TYR A 186 -8.30 -4.94 -1.07
CA TYR A 186 -8.81 -4.92 -2.43
C TYR A 186 -10.17 -5.63 -2.53
N GLU A 187 -10.32 -6.79 -1.89
CA GLU A 187 -11.60 -7.49 -1.80
C GLU A 187 -12.66 -6.63 -1.11
N LYS A 188 -12.33 -6.00 0.02
CA LYS A 188 -13.28 -5.17 0.77
C LYS A 188 -13.85 -4.02 -0.05
N VAL A 189 -13.01 -3.29 -0.79
CA VAL A 189 -13.48 -2.17 -1.63
C VAL A 189 -14.22 -2.66 -2.87
N GLN A 190 -13.78 -3.78 -3.46
CA GLN A 190 -14.41 -4.33 -4.66
C GLN A 190 -15.77 -4.98 -4.38
N ARG A 191 -15.94 -5.56 -3.19
CA ARG A 191 -17.22 -6.16 -2.77
C ARG A 191 -18.37 -5.15 -2.73
N LYS A 192 -18.08 -3.88 -2.51
CA LYS A 192 -19.05 -2.80 -2.42
C LYS A 192 -19.28 -2.07 -3.75
N ASN A 193 -18.84 -2.63 -4.85
CA ASN A 193 -18.98 -2.05 -6.19
C ASN A 193 -18.42 -0.62 -6.29
N TYR A 194 -17.25 -0.40 -5.67
CA TYR A 194 -16.54 0.87 -5.77
C TYR A 194 -16.07 1.12 -7.19
N VAL A 195 -16.12 2.38 -7.62
CA VAL A 195 -15.48 2.79 -8.87
C VAL A 195 -13.98 2.58 -8.75
N SER A 196 -13.43 1.71 -9.59
CA SER A 196 -11.99 1.44 -9.59
C SER A 196 -11.29 2.30 -10.63
N THR A 197 -10.22 2.98 -10.21
CA THR A 197 -9.32 3.65 -11.13
C THR A 197 -7.93 3.07 -10.97
N ARG A 198 -7.29 2.74 -12.10
CA ARG A 198 -5.91 2.26 -12.11
C ARG A 198 -4.99 3.32 -12.64
N ILE A 199 -3.81 3.37 -12.07
CA ILE A 199 -2.72 4.23 -12.53
C ILE A 199 -1.53 3.36 -12.91
N ASP A 200 -0.96 3.59 -14.07
CA ASP A 200 0.23 2.88 -14.51
C ASP A 200 1.43 3.26 -13.66
N VAL A 201 2.08 2.26 -13.09
CA VAL A 201 3.24 2.40 -12.21
C VAL A 201 4.37 1.49 -12.68
N GLU A 202 5.59 2.00 -12.61
CA GLU A 202 6.77 1.19 -12.85
C GLU A 202 7.28 0.59 -11.54
N GLN A 203 7.36 -0.73 -11.48
CA GLN A 203 8.06 -1.41 -10.42
C GLN A 203 9.53 -1.57 -10.82
N ARG A 204 10.39 -0.74 -10.24
CA ARG A 204 11.85 -0.84 -10.40
C ARG A 204 12.41 -1.88 -9.41
N GLY A 205 13.62 -2.32 -9.62
CA GLY A 205 14.33 -3.09 -8.60
C GLY A 205 14.61 -2.23 -7.36
N ARG A 206 14.74 -2.84 -6.20
CA ARG A 206 15.18 -2.12 -4.99
C ARG A 206 16.53 -1.46 -5.22
N ILE A 207 16.70 -0.26 -4.69
CA ILE A 207 17.99 0.45 -4.77
C ILE A 207 19.00 -0.19 -3.80
N HIS A 208 18.53 -0.56 -2.61
CA HIS A 208 19.34 -1.23 -1.59
C HIS A 208 18.55 -2.34 -0.91
N GLY A 209 19.25 -3.40 -0.51
CA GLY A 209 18.67 -4.53 0.22
C GLY A 209 17.97 -5.55 -0.68
N VAL A 210 17.65 -6.70 -0.11
CA VAL A 210 16.90 -7.78 -0.75
C VAL A 210 15.56 -7.92 -0.06
N SER A 211 14.51 -8.13 -0.82
CA SER A 211 13.19 -8.39 -0.24
C SER A 211 13.20 -9.70 0.53
N SER A 212 12.81 -9.69 1.80
CA SER A 212 12.67 -10.91 2.61
C SER A 212 11.72 -11.95 1.96
N TRP A 213 10.86 -11.50 1.04
CA TRP A 213 9.87 -12.33 0.35
C TRP A 213 10.31 -12.77 -1.06
N ASN A 214 11.49 -12.39 -1.51
CA ASN A 214 11.97 -12.69 -2.87
C ASN A 214 13.29 -13.49 -2.87
N ASN A 215 13.59 -14.19 -1.79
CA ASN A 215 14.78 -15.02 -1.62
C ASN A 215 14.53 -16.45 -2.13
N GLY A 216 14.49 -16.62 -3.47
CA GLY A 216 14.40 -17.95 -4.08
C GLY A 216 12.97 -18.45 -4.32
N PHE A 217 12.87 -19.68 -4.79
CA PHE A 217 11.61 -20.33 -5.18
C PHE A 217 10.69 -20.57 -3.98
N LEU A 218 11.23 -21.05 -2.87
CA LEU A 218 10.47 -21.36 -1.65
C LEU A 218 9.75 -20.13 -1.07
N SER A 219 10.43 -18.99 -1.02
CA SER A 219 9.81 -17.76 -0.48
C SER A 219 8.63 -17.28 -1.34
N LYS A 220 8.71 -17.44 -2.67
CA LYS A 220 7.61 -17.14 -3.59
C LYS A 220 6.45 -18.11 -3.42
N PHE A 221 6.75 -19.40 -3.24
CA PHE A 221 5.74 -20.42 -2.95
C PHE A 221 4.98 -20.13 -1.65
N TYR A 222 5.70 -19.86 -0.56
CA TYR A 222 5.08 -19.47 0.73
C TYR A 222 4.23 -18.20 0.61
N LEU A 223 4.67 -17.23 -0.17
CA LEU A 223 3.89 -16.02 -0.41
C LEU A 223 2.57 -16.35 -1.11
N ILE A 224 2.60 -17.15 -2.18
CA ILE A 224 1.39 -17.56 -2.91
C ILE A 224 0.44 -18.30 -1.97
N MET A 225 0.95 -19.27 -1.18
CA MET A 225 0.15 -20.02 -0.23
C MET A 225 -0.49 -19.12 0.83
N ALA A 226 0.22 -18.10 1.32
CA ALA A 226 -0.34 -17.13 2.26
C ALA A 226 -1.52 -16.36 1.65
N PHE A 227 -1.44 -15.99 0.36
CA PHE A 227 -2.54 -15.32 -0.34
C PHE A 227 -3.72 -16.24 -0.58
N LEU A 228 -3.50 -17.50 -0.97
CA LEU A 228 -4.57 -18.49 -1.15
C LEU A 228 -5.28 -18.79 0.18
N LYS A 229 -4.50 -19.02 1.24
CA LYS A 229 -5.05 -19.20 2.60
C LYS A 229 -5.90 -18.00 2.99
N ARG A 230 -5.43 -16.79 2.72
CA ARG A 230 -6.19 -15.56 2.99
C ARG A 230 -7.47 -15.48 2.17
N ALA A 231 -7.43 -15.82 0.90
CA ALA A 231 -8.61 -15.86 0.05
C ALA A 231 -9.70 -16.80 0.61
N VAL A 232 -9.30 -18.00 1.05
CA VAL A 232 -10.21 -18.95 1.69
C VAL A 232 -10.78 -18.37 2.99
N ILE A 233 -9.96 -17.78 3.86
CA ILE A 233 -10.43 -17.15 5.10
C ILE A 233 -11.44 -16.03 4.80
N ILE A 234 -11.18 -15.20 3.79
CA ILE A 234 -12.11 -14.14 3.38
C ILE A 234 -13.43 -14.74 2.90
N LEU A 235 -13.37 -15.81 2.11
CA LEU A 235 -14.55 -16.51 1.62
C LEU A 235 -15.39 -17.05 2.78
N LEU A 236 -14.78 -17.79 3.71
CA LEU A 236 -15.46 -18.35 4.88
C LEU A 236 -16.08 -17.27 5.77
N CYS A 237 -15.36 -16.15 6.00
CA CYS A 237 -15.89 -15.01 6.77
C CYS A 237 -16.99 -14.20 6.06
N ARG A 238 -17.38 -14.57 4.83
CA ARG A 238 -18.58 -13.99 4.17
C ARG A 238 -19.87 -14.63 4.64
N TYR A 239 -19.78 -15.85 5.09
CA TYR A 239 -20.93 -16.70 5.44
C TYR A 239 -21.10 -16.85 6.96
N SER A 240 -20.17 -16.33 7.75
CA SER A 240 -20.21 -16.20 9.21
C SER A 240 -20.50 -14.74 9.63
#